data_afb91e70ff4a4e24c1085302f47c7292
#
_entry.id   afb91e70ff4a4e24c1085302f47c7292
#
_cell.length_a   1.000
_cell.length_b   1.000
_cell.length_c   1.000
_cell.angle_alpha   90.00
_cell.angle_beta   90.00
_cell.angle_gamma   90.00
#
_symmetry.space_group_name_H-M   'P 1'
#
loop_
_entity.id
_entity.type
_entity.pdbx_description
1 polymer ?
#
loop_
_entity_poly.entity_id
_entity_poly.type
_entity_poly.pdbx_seq_one_letter_code
_entity_poly.pdbx_strand_id
1 'polypeptide(L)'
;MIEKLAENLVNLKKEFVSNYIGTSQIQELIPISNSESFPIDQSKLNLLHEFATKNPIYYNSFEKIIDNISCVVYEGDINKYWLNSIQHDSSHAPFSPTWIMSGYILSLFAKKNGYSEIIDIGSGDGRIAYCSKILGMESYSIELDSMLVDLQKSLTTNINFNPNCFDAVQFDYSSLNLSRPLFFIGGLAQMGGLELATGVLNKIKSDSNLWNNTGWAFAGTLSKKYSVDPKNNAGWGSFIENNNLQLIQNISLPTAWSFHESDETQYVFAKPL
;
A
#
# COMPACT_ATOMS: atom_id res chain seq x y z
N MET A 1 -13.14 10.83 9.80
CA MET A 1 -12.14 10.14 10.68
C MET A 1 -10.93 9.65 9.88
N ILE A 2 -11.08 8.86 8.80
CA ILE A 2 -9.94 8.34 8.01
C ILE A 2 -9.23 9.48 7.27
N GLU A 3 -9.97 10.38 6.65
CA GLU A 3 -9.42 11.56 5.98
C GLU A 3 -8.56 12.39 6.96
N LYS A 4 -9.04 12.56 8.20
CA LYS A 4 -8.29 13.28 9.23
C LYS A 4 -7.03 12.54 9.63
N LEU A 5 -7.07 11.20 9.73
CA LEU A 5 -5.89 10.39 10.01
C LEU A 5 -4.87 10.45 8.87
N ALA A 6 -5.32 10.44 7.61
CA ALA A 6 -4.47 10.61 6.43
C ALA A 6 -3.83 12.01 6.41
N GLU A 7 -4.61 13.06 6.66
CA GLU A 7 -4.11 14.43 6.77
C GLU A 7 -3.07 14.58 7.89
N ASN A 8 -3.32 14.00 9.06
CA ASN A 8 -2.37 14.02 10.18
C ASN A 8 -1.06 13.33 9.80
N LEU A 9 -1.13 12.20 9.07
CA LEU A 9 0.09 11.50 8.63
C LEU A 9 0.88 12.32 7.61
N VAL A 10 0.21 12.99 6.68
CA VAL A 10 0.85 13.90 5.71
C VAL A 10 1.53 15.07 6.45
N ASN A 11 0.85 15.68 7.41
CA ASN A 11 1.41 16.79 8.19
C ASN A 11 2.59 16.33 9.04
N LEU A 12 2.53 15.14 9.64
CA LEU A 12 3.63 14.55 10.40
C LEU A 12 4.88 14.37 9.53
N LYS A 13 4.71 13.88 8.27
CA LYS A 13 5.82 13.80 7.30
C LYS A 13 6.39 15.19 7.01
N LYS A 14 5.55 16.16 6.67
CA LYS A 14 5.98 17.51 6.32
C LYS A 14 6.83 18.14 7.43
N GLU A 15 6.36 18.03 8.67
CA GLU A 15 7.10 18.54 9.84
C GLU A 15 8.41 17.79 10.05
N PHE A 16 8.42 16.47 9.87
CA PHE A 16 9.64 15.68 9.98
C PHE A 16 10.67 16.09 8.92
N VAL A 17 10.28 16.12 7.64
CA VAL A 17 11.20 16.35 6.51
C VAL A 17 11.77 17.77 6.55
N SER A 18 10.99 18.77 6.99
CA SER A 18 11.46 20.15 7.11
C SER A 18 12.66 20.31 8.04
N ASN A 19 12.83 19.38 9.00
CA ASN A 19 13.88 19.38 10.01
C ASN A 19 14.84 18.17 9.90
N TYR A 20 14.70 17.38 8.83
CA TYR A 20 15.52 16.18 8.64
C TYR A 20 16.84 16.51 7.94
N ILE A 21 17.94 16.15 8.58
CA ILE A 21 19.31 16.39 8.08
C ILE A 21 20.03 15.08 7.68
N GLY A 22 19.35 13.94 7.78
CA GLY A 22 19.90 12.63 7.40
C GLY A 22 19.95 12.42 5.88
N THR A 23 20.51 11.31 5.47
CA THR A 23 20.69 10.92 4.06
C THR A 23 19.93 9.63 3.71
N SER A 24 19.09 9.12 4.61
CA SER A 24 18.28 7.93 4.39
C SER A 24 17.32 8.15 3.21
N GLN A 25 17.21 7.17 2.33
CA GLN A 25 16.33 7.26 1.16
C GLN A 25 14.86 6.97 1.49
N ILE A 26 14.62 6.22 2.54
CA ILE A 26 13.29 5.95 3.07
C ILE A 26 13.27 6.28 4.55
N GLN A 27 12.22 6.98 4.98
CA GLN A 27 11.91 7.16 6.39
C GLN A 27 10.50 6.69 6.64
N GLU A 28 10.28 5.97 7.71
CA GLU A 28 8.96 5.57 8.21
C GLU A 28 8.75 6.22 9.57
N LEU A 29 7.58 6.76 9.81
CA LEU A 29 7.20 7.40 11.07
C LEU A 29 6.03 6.64 11.68
N ILE A 30 6.26 6.04 12.84
CA ILE A 30 5.21 5.32 13.55
C ILE A 30 5.05 5.94 14.95
N PRO A 31 3.85 6.45 15.32
CA PRO A 31 3.60 6.93 16.68
C PRO A 31 3.84 5.84 17.72
N ILE A 32 4.48 6.21 18.83
CA ILE A 32 4.78 5.27 19.93
C ILE A 32 3.51 4.87 20.67
N SER A 33 2.56 5.81 20.78
CA SER A 33 1.34 5.59 21.54
C SER A 33 0.09 6.18 20.86
N ASN A 34 -1.05 5.68 21.26
CA ASN A 34 -2.35 6.24 20.92
C ASN A 34 -2.42 7.73 21.28
N SER A 35 -3.04 8.52 20.41
CA SER A 35 -3.28 9.94 20.64
C SER A 35 -4.55 10.40 19.90
N GLU A 36 -5.00 11.64 20.15
CA GLU A 36 -6.12 12.21 19.40
C GLU A 36 -5.81 12.33 17.90
N SER A 37 -4.56 12.62 17.55
CA SER A 37 -4.11 12.70 16.16
C SER A 37 -3.99 11.33 15.50
N PHE A 38 -3.64 10.31 16.27
CA PHE A 38 -3.47 8.93 15.82
C PHE A 38 -4.23 7.98 16.77
N PRO A 39 -5.58 7.89 16.65
CA PRO A 39 -6.42 7.05 17.50
C PRO A 39 -6.32 5.57 17.06
N ILE A 40 -5.15 4.99 17.23
CA ILE A 40 -4.83 3.59 16.86
C ILE A 40 -4.61 2.80 18.15
N ASP A 41 -5.24 1.63 18.28
CA ASP A 41 -5.05 0.77 19.43
C ASP A 41 -3.57 0.43 19.64
N GLN A 42 -3.09 0.48 20.88
CA GLN A 42 -1.69 0.22 21.21
C GLN A 42 -1.20 -1.13 20.71
N SER A 43 -2.05 -2.18 20.79
CA SER A 43 -1.70 -3.50 20.25
C SER A 43 -1.39 -3.48 18.75
N LYS A 44 -2.10 -2.65 17.98
CA LYS A 44 -1.87 -2.49 16.54
C LYS A 44 -0.63 -1.67 16.27
N LEU A 45 -0.40 -0.58 17.02
CA LEU A 45 0.85 0.18 16.93
C LEU A 45 2.06 -0.73 17.20
N ASN A 46 2.01 -1.57 18.22
CA ASN A 46 3.08 -2.52 18.52
C ASN A 46 3.34 -3.49 17.35
N LEU A 47 2.31 -3.98 16.67
CA LEU A 47 2.45 -4.83 15.50
C LEU A 47 3.08 -4.08 14.30
N LEU A 48 2.72 -2.80 14.10
CA LEU A 48 3.34 -1.96 13.07
C LEU A 48 4.82 -1.72 13.37
N HIS A 49 5.18 -1.45 14.62
CA HIS A 49 6.57 -1.33 15.06
C HIS A 49 7.34 -2.65 14.88
N GLU A 50 6.72 -3.79 15.22
CA GLU A 50 7.33 -5.10 15.04
C GLU A 50 7.65 -5.40 13.57
N PHE A 51 6.71 -5.09 12.64
CA PHE A 51 6.93 -5.22 11.21
C PHE A 51 8.10 -4.36 10.74
N ALA A 52 8.13 -3.07 11.12
CA ALA A 52 9.20 -2.17 10.74
C ALA A 52 10.56 -2.59 11.31
N THR A 53 10.60 -3.03 12.57
CA THR A 53 11.83 -3.49 13.23
C THR A 53 12.41 -4.75 12.60
N LYS A 54 11.55 -5.68 12.14
CA LYS A 54 11.98 -6.92 11.48
C LYS A 54 12.36 -6.70 10.00
N ASN A 55 11.88 -5.62 9.40
CA ASN A 55 12.04 -5.40 7.97
C ASN A 55 13.47 -4.92 7.65
N PRO A 56 14.28 -5.72 6.91
CA PRO A 56 15.67 -5.41 6.65
C PRO A 56 15.89 -4.22 5.71
N ILE A 57 14.82 -3.60 5.17
CA ILE A 57 14.94 -2.33 4.46
C ILE A 57 15.38 -1.19 5.41
N TYR A 58 15.02 -1.29 6.68
CA TYR A 58 15.38 -0.31 7.69
C TYR A 58 16.67 -0.74 8.40
N TYR A 59 17.67 0.13 8.40
CA TYR A 59 18.99 -0.12 8.99
C TYR A 59 19.22 0.64 10.31
N ASN A 60 18.35 1.61 10.61
CA ASN A 60 18.44 2.43 11.82
C ASN A 60 17.05 2.79 12.33
N SER A 61 16.93 3.00 13.64
CA SER A 61 15.72 3.55 14.25
C SER A 61 16.04 4.36 15.49
N PHE A 62 15.29 5.44 15.72
CA PHE A 62 15.41 6.30 16.91
C PHE A 62 14.07 6.97 17.24
N GLU A 63 13.90 7.35 18.48
CA GLU A 63 12.75 8.10 18.93
C GLU A 63 12.90 9.60 18.63
N LYS A 64 11.84 10.24 18.20
CA LYS A 64 11.77 11.68 17.96
C LYS A 64 10.37 12.22 18.28
N ILE A 65 10.32 13.41 18.86
CA ILE A 65 9.07 14.16 19.00
C ILE A 65 8.91 15.05 17.76
N ILE A 66 7.80 14.89 17.05
CA ILE A 66 7.46 15.62 15.83
C ILE A 66 6.06 16.19 16.04
N ASP A 67 5.90 17.51 16.01
CA ASP A 67 4.63 18.20 16.27
C ASP A 67 3.90 17.67 17.53
N ASN A 68 4.64 17.57 18.64
CA ASN A 68 4.18 17.02 19.93
C ASN A 68 3.77 15.53 19.90
N ILE A 69 4.04 14.81 18.83
CA ILE A 69 3.78 13.37 18.71
C ILE A 69 5.08 12.61 18.86
N SER A 70 5.17 11.76 19.87
CA SER A 70 6.32 10.86 20.04
C SER A 70 6.24 9.72 19.01
N CYS A 71 7.27 9.63 18.16
CA CYS A 71 7.36 8.63 17.09
C CYS A 71 8.67 7.86 17.18
N VAL A 72 8.67 6.63 16.70
CA VAL A 72 9.90 5.98 16.22
C VAL A 72 10.06 6.30 14.74
N VAL A 73 11.23 6.82 14.39
CA VAL A 73 11.67 7.02 13.01
C VAL A 73 12.47 5.78 12.61
N TYR A 74 12.12 5.19 11.49
CA TYR A 74 12.87 4.09 10.88
C TYR A 74 13.53 4.61 9.61
N GLU A 75 14.85 4.51 9.52
CA GLU A 75 15.61 4.93 8.35
C GLU A 75 16.03 3.73 7.53
N GLY A 76 15.78 3.77 6.23
CA GLY A 76 16.02 2.68 5.33
C GLY A 76 16.71 3.06 4.02
N ASP A 77 17.04 2.02 3.26
CA ASP A 77 17.61 2.13 1.92
C ASP A 77 16.72 1.37 0.93
N ILE A 78 16.10 2.10 0.00
CA ILE A 78 15.24 1.53 -1.05
C ILE A 78 16.01 0.56 -1.94
N ASN A 79 17.32 0.78 -2.13
CA ASN A 79 18.15 -0.08 -2.96
C ASN A 79 18.34 -1.48 -2.36
N LYS A 80 18.05 -1.66 -1.08
CA LYS A 80 18.14 -2.98 -0.43
C LYS A 80 17.38 -4.08 -1.20
N TYR A 81 16.22 -3.72 -1.77
CA TYR A 81 15.40 -4.63 -2.57
C TYR A 81 15.47 -4.34 -4.07
N TRP A 82 15.70 -3.10 -4.45
CA TRP A 82 15.78 -2.66 -5.83
C TRP A 82 16.82 -3.45 -6.64
N LEU A 83 18.02 -3.62 -6.09
CA LEU A 83 19.11 -4.33 -6.77
C LEU A 83 18.83 -5.83 -6.95
N ASN A 84 17.99 -6.41 -6.13
CA ASN A 84 17.65 -7.84 -6.19
C ASN A 84 16.39 -8.10 -7.04
N SER A 85 15.53 -7.13 -7.25
CA SER A 85 14.32 -7.25 -8.07
C SER A 85 14.58 -7.16 -9.59
N ILE A 86 15.79 -6.79 -10.01
CA ILE A 86 16.21 -6.69 -11.42
C ILE A 86 16.29 -8.06 -12.13
N GLN A 87 16.11 -9.16 -11.42
CA GLN A 87 16.12 -10.51 -12.03
C GLN A 87 14.86 -10.81 -12.86
N HIS A 88 13.85 -9.95 -12.79
CA HIS A 88 12.64 -10.08 -13.57
C HIS A 88 12.73 -9.21 -14.82
N ASP A 89 12.15 -9.72 -15.89
CA ASP A 89 11.97 -9.08 -17.17
C ASP A 89 11.69 -7.57 -17.06
N SER A 90 12.13 -6.77 -18.00
CA SER A 90 12.03 -5.32 -18.07
C SER A 90 10.60 -4.75 -17.93
N SER A 91 9.57 -5.61 -17.94
CA SER A 91 8.17 -5.26 -17.70
C SER A 91 7.82 -5.08 -16.21
N HIS A 92 8.69 -5.43 -15.28
CA HIS A 92 8.40 -5.39 -13.84
C HIS A 92 8.97 -4.13 -13.20
N ALA A 93 8.10 -3.37 -12.54
CA ALA A 93 8.51 -2.20 -11.78
C ALA A 93 9.29 -2.63 -10.53
N PRO A 94 10.39 -1.92 -10.19
CA PRO A 94 11.10 -2.19 -8.95
C PRO A 94 10.20 -1.93 -7.74
N PHE A 95 10.46 -2.65 -6.66
CA PHE A 95 9.72 -2.48 -5.41
C PHE A 95 9.91 -1.07 -4.84
N SER A 96 8.82 -0.36 -4.69
CA SER A 96 8.75 0.95 -4.06
C SER A 96 7.73 0.88 -2.91
N PRO A 97 8.20 0.81 -1.65
CA PRO A 97 7.30 0.58 -0.53
C PRO A 97 6.35 1.78 -0.30
N THR A 98 5.10 1.49 -0.02
CA THR A 98 4.18 2.42 0.64
C THR A 98 4.58 2.53 2.12
N TRP A 99 4.39 3.67 2.79
CA TRP A 99 4.55 3.71 4.24
C TRP A 99 3.63 2.69 4.92
N ILE A 100 4.12 2.01 5.97
CA ILE A 100 3.29 1.03 6.70
C ILE A 100 2.08 1.71 7.35
N MET A 101 2.24 2.94 7.85
CA MET A 101 1.13 3.76 8.34
C MET A 101 0.14 4.09 7.23
N SER A 102 0.60 4.32 6.00
CA SER A 102 -0.27 4.48 4.82
C SER A 102 -1.01 3.18 4.52
N GLY A 103 -0.32 2.05 4.53
CA GLY A 103 -0.93 0.73 4.39
C GLY A 103 -2.03 0.46 5.41
N TYR A 104 -1.78 0.84 6.67
CA TYR A 104 -2.78 0.75 7.73
C TYR A 104 -4.03 1.61 7.45
N ILE A 105 -3.84 2.86 7.02
CA ILE A 105 -4.93 3.79 6.70
C ILE A 105 -5.75 3.28 5.51
N LEU A 106 -5.10 2.79 4.45
CA LEU A 106 -5.74 2.22 3.26
C LEU A 106 -6.58 0.98 3.63
N SER A 107 -6.03 0.09 4.45
CA SER A 107 -6.73 -1.09 4.94
C SER A 107 -7.91 -0.72 5.86
N LEU A 108 -7.75 0.30 6.69
CA LEU A 108 -8.82 0.82 7.53
C LEU A 108 -9.94 1.43 6.69
N PHE A 109 -9.61 2.12 5.60
CA PHE A 109 -10.59 2.64 4.64
C PHE A 109 -11.36 1.50 3.97
N ALA A 110 -10.66 0.48 3.50
CA ALA A 110 -11.27 -0.71 2.91
C ALA A 110 -12.28 -1.35 3.88
N LYS A 111 -11.85 -1.62 5.11
CA LYS A 111 -12.72 -2.20 6.15
C LYS A 111 -13.96 -1.36 6.42
N LYS A 112 -13.82 -0.04 6.53
CA LYS A 112 -14.97 0.87 6.78
C LYS A 112 -15.93 0.96 5.60
N ASN A 113 -15.47 0.71 4.38
CA ASN A 113 -16.32 0.61 3.20
C ASN A 113 -16.94 -0.77 3.01
N GLY A 114 -16.75 -1.67 4.00
CA GLY A 114 -17.39 -2.98 4.08
C GLY A 114 -16.71 -4.04 3.22
N TYR A 115 -15.47 -3.81 2.77
CA TYR A 115 -14.67 -4.89 2.18
C TYR A 115 -14.23 -5.86 3.26
N SER A 116 -14.32 -7.15 2.98
CA SER A 116 -13.99 -8.24 3.90
C SER A 116 -12.61 -8.83 3.63
N GLU A 117 -12.17 -8.77 2.38
CA GLU A 117 -10.87 -9.29 1.95
C GLU A 117 -10.05 -8.22 1.24
N ILE A 118 -8.72 -8.28 1.43
CA ILE A 118 -7.74 -7.54 0.62
C ILE A 118 -6.94 -8.51 -0.22
N ILE A 119 -6.84 -8.22 -1.52
CA ILE A 119 -5.97 -8.92 -2.46
C ILE A 119 -4.87 -7.94 -2.87
N ASP A 120 -3.69 -8.13 -2.30
CA ASP A 120 -2.52 -7.25 -2.51
C ASP A 120 -1.72 -7.78 -3.72
N ILE A 121 -1.82 -7.08 -4.85
CA ILE A 121 -1.25 -7.47 -6.14
C ILE A 121 0.09 -6.76 -6.35
N GLY A 122 1.14 -7.54 -6.60
CA GLY A 122 2.51 -7.03 -6.60
C GLY A 122 2.87 -6.52 -5.21
N SER A 123 2.67 -7.38 -4.23
CA SER A 123 2.60 -7.03 -2.81
C SER A 123 3.95 -6.63 -2.18
N GLY A 124 5.07 -6.80 -2.89
CA GLY A 124 6.40 -6.43 -2.40
C GLY A 124 6.73 -7.14 -1.09
N ASP A 125 6.95 -6.40 -0.01
CA ASP A 125 7.18 -6.95 1.33
C ASP A 125 5.90 -7.32 2.10
N GLY A 126 4.73 -7.21 1.47
CA GLY A 126 3.44 -7.65 2.02
C GLY A 126 2.80 -6.72 3.03
N ARG A 127 3.27 -5.46 3.16
CA ARG A 127 2.82 -4.52 4.19
C ARG A 127 1.33 -4.16 4.12
N ILE A 128 0.73 -4.08 2.92
CA ILE A 128 -0.71 -3.81 2.75
C ILE A 128 -1.52 -5.00 3.27
N ALA A 129 -1.18 -6.21 2.82
CA ALA A 129 -1.82 -7.44 3.28
C ALA A 129 -1.63 -7.63 4.80
N TYR A 130 -0.44 -7.34 5.34
CA TYR A 130 -0.17 -7.35 6.78
C TYR A 130 -1.07 -6.39 7.54
N CYS A 131 -1.14 -5.12 7.12
CA CYS A 131 -2.00 -4.10 7.75
C CYS A 131 -3.47 -4.51 7.75
N SER A 132 -3.93 -5.14 6.67
CA SER A 132 -5.30 -5.65 6.57
C SER A 132 -5.55 -6.77 7.56
N LYS A 133 -4.59 -7.69 7.70
CA LYS A 133 -4.70 -8.83 8.62
C LYS A 133 -4.74 -8.39 10.08
N ILE A 134 -3.91 -7.43 10.50
CA ILE A 134 -3.95 -6.90 11.87
C ILE A 134 -5.22 -6.10 12.17
N LEU A 135 -5.94 -5.65 11.16
CA LEU A 135 -7.27 -5.06 11.27
C LEU A 135 -8.39 -6.12 11.35
N GLY A 136 -8.06 -7.40 11.25
CA GLY A 136 -9.01 -8.52 11.31
C GLY A 136 -9.78 -8.72 9.99
N MET A 137 -9.19 -8.34 8.85
CA MET A 137 -9.67 -8.69 7.52
C MET A 137 -8.96 -9.96 7.04
N GLU A 138 -9.58 -10.72 6.16
CA GLU A 138 -8.82 -11.71 5.39
C GLU A 138 -7.94 -10.99 4.37
N SER A 139 -6.74 -11.50 4.15
CA SER A 139 -5.82 -10.88 3.18
C SER A 139 -4.97 -11.91 2.47
N TYR A 140 -4.77 -11.66 1.19
CA TYR A 140 -3.99 -12.47 0.29
C TYR A 140 -2.97 -11.59 -0.38
N SER A 141 -1.73 -12.05 -0.40
CA SER A 141 -0.62 -11.40 -1.08
C SER A 141 -0.26 -12.23 -2.30
N ILE A 142 -0.11 -11.58 -3.45
CA ILE A 142 0.32 -12.21 -4.69
C ILE A 142 1.53 -11.42 -5.19
N GLU A 143 2.69 -12.09 -5.22
CA GLU A 143 3.97 -11.51 -5.58
C GLU A 143 4.71 -12.46 -6.53
N LEU A 144 5.31 -11.92 -7.57
CA LEU A 144 6.04 -12.71 -8.55
C LEU A 144 7.45 -13.07 -8.06
N ASP A 145 8.08 -12.18 -7.30
CA ASP A 145 9.44 -12.37 -6.78
C ASP A 145 9.45 -13.29 -5.55
N SER A 146 10.02 -14.48 -5.72
CA SER A 146 10.13 -15.46 -4.64
C SER A 146 10.94 -14.96 -3.44
N MET A 147 11.92 -14.07 -3.64
CA MET A 147 12.72 -13.50 -2.54
C MET A 147 11.85 -12.56 -1.69
N LEU A 148 10.97 -11.78 -2.32
CA LEU A 148 10.01 -10.93 -1.61
C LEU A 148 8.95 -11.77 -0.89
N VAL A 149 8.50 -12.89 -1.49
CA VAL A 149 7.59 -13.84 -0.83
C VAL A 149 8.24 -14.45 0.42
N ASP A 150 9.50 -14.86 0.36
CA ASP A 150 10.21 -15.39 1.52
C ASP A 150 10.47 -14.31 2.59
N LEU A 151 10.72 -13.08 2.17
CA LEU A 151 10.76 -11.94 3.07
C LEU A 151 9.41 -11.76 3.78
N GLN A 152 8.29 -11.76 3.06
CA GLN A 152 6.95 -11.67 3.66
C GLN A 152 6.72 -12.72 4.73
N LYS A 153 7.07 -13.98 4.47
CA LYS A 153 6.99 -15.07 5.46
C LYS A 153 7.79 -14.76 6.73
N SER A 154 8.98 -14.18 6.57
CA SER A 154 9.82 -13.81 7.72
C SER A 154 9.27 -12.65 8.53
N LEU A 155 8.66 -11.65 7.88
CA LEU A 155 8.09 -10.47 8.52
C LEU A 155 6.76 -10.77 9.24
N THR A 156 6.02 -11.78 8.79
CA THR A 156 4.65 -12.05 9.22
C THR A 156 4.50 -13.28 10.13
N THR A 157 5.58 -13.71 10.76
CA THR A 157 5.61 -14.90 11.65
C THR A 157 4.64 -14.82 12.84
N ASN A 158 4.22 -13.62 13.22
CA ASN A 158 3.32 -13.34 14.32
C ASN A 158 1.83 -13.34 13.95
N ILE A 159 1.51 -13.55 12.68
CA ILE A 159 0.11 -13.59 12.18
C ILE A 159 -0.07 -14.81 11.26
N ASN A 160 -1.31 -15.27 11.11
CA ASN A 160 -1.64 -16.31 10.14
C ASN A 160 -1.75 -15.70 8.74
N PHE A 161 -0.65 -15.75 7.99
CA PHE A 161 -0.53 -15.14 6.67
C PHE A 161 0.29 -16.05 5.75
N ASN A 162 -0.24 -16.35 4.57
CA ASN A 162 0.41 -17.16 3.55
C ASN A 162 0.52 -16.39 2.23
N PRO A 163 1.68 -15.83 1.90
CA PRO A 163 1.90 -15.16 0.64
C PRO A 163 1.98 -16.17 -0.52
N ASN A 164 1.47 -15.78 -1.68
CA ASN A 164 1.48 -16.56 -2.90
C ASN A 164 2.60 -16.07 -3.83
N CYS A 165 3.52 -16.95 -4.21
CA CYS A 165 4.50 -16.68 -5.25
C CYS A 165 3.90 -17.04 -6.60
N PHE A 166 3.29 -16.07 -7.28
CA PHE A 166 2.58 -16.33 -8.53
C PHE A 166 2.43 -15.06 -9.38
N ASP A 167 2.30 -15.25 -10.70
CA ASP A 167 1.90 -14.17 -11.60
C ASP A 167 0.42 -13.84 -11.38
N ALA A 168 0.13 -12.62 -10.95
CA ALA A 168 -1.21 -12.18 -10.62
C ALA A 168 -2.17 -12.24 -11.83
N VAL A 169 -1.67 -12.05 -13.05
CA VAL A 169 -2.49 -12.16 -14.28
C VAL A 169 -2.87 -13.61 -14.56
N GLN A 170 -2.09 -14.58 -14.09
CA GLN A 170 -2.36 -16.02 -14.26
C GLN A 170 -3.03 -16.66 -13.05
N PHE A 171 -3.08 -15.96 -11.91
CA PHE A 171 -3.59 -16.50 -10.66
C PHE A 171 -5.08 -16.89 -10.76
N ASP A 172 -5.45 -18.01 -10.15
CA ASP A 172 -6.84 -18.46 -10.07
C ASP A 172 -7.54 -17.88 -8.83
N TYR A 173 -8.21 -16.75 -9.01
CA TYR A 173 -8.93 -16.07 -7.93
C TYR A 173 -10.16 -16.84 -7.45
N SER A 174 -10.68 -17.80 -8.22
CA SER A 174 -11.81 -18.66 -7.81
C SER A 174 -11.41 -19.65 -6.71
N SER A 175 -10.12 -19.92 -6.58
CA SER A 175 -9.56 -20.75 -5.48
C SER A 175 -9.63 -20.07 -4.12
N LEU A 176 -9.82 -18.74 -4.09
CA LEU A 176 -9.97 -17.96 -2.88
C LEU A 176 -11.45 -17.84 -2.50
N ASN A 177 -11.76 -17.96 -1.23
CA ASN A 177 -13.11 -17.76 -0.73
C ASN A 177 -13.42 -16.27 -0.56
N LEU A 178 -13.70 -15.58 -1.67
CA LEU A 178 -13.91 -14.14 -1.72
C LEU A 178 -15.40 -13.80 -1.68
N SER A 179 -15.79 -12.89 -0.81
CA SER A 179 -17.17 -12.40 -0.70
C SER A 179 -17.30 -10.94 -1.12
N ARG A 180 -16.42 -10.08 -0.62
CA ARG A 180 -16.38 -8.65 -0.96
C ARG A 180 -14.94 -8.14 -0.97
N PRO A 181 -14.13 -8.57 -1.94
CA PRO A 181 -12.70 -8.25 -1.97
C PRO A 181 -12.44 -6.82 -2.44
N LEU A 182 -11.35 -6.24 -1.93
CA LEU A 182 -10.69 -5.09 -2.51
C LEU A 182 -9.35 -5.54 -3.11
N PHE A 183 -9.18 -5.36 -4.41
CA PHE A 183 -7.91 -5.56 -5.10
C PHE A 183 -7.06 -4.30 -5.00
N PHE A 184 -5.89 -4.42 -4.42
CA PHE A 184 -4.92 -3.34 -4.32
C PHE A 184 -3.82 -3.52 -5.37
N ILE A 185 -3.63 -2.52 -6.23
CA ILE A 185 -2.59 -2.50 -7.26
C ILE A 185 -1.55 -1.46 -6.84
N GLY A 186 -0.38 -1.93 -6.39
CA GLY A 186 0.69 -1.08 -5.86
C GLY A 186 1.50 -0.35 -6.94
N GLY A 187 1.51 -0.85 -8.17
CA GLY A 187 2.23 -0.24 -9.28
C GLY A 187 1.60 1.07 -9.77
N LEU A 188 2.43 2.07 -10.06
CA LEU A 188 1.96 3.30 -10.71
C LEU A 188 1.48 3.00 -12.14
N ALA A 189 0.41 3.66 -12.60
CA ALA A 189 -0.21 3.44 -13.91
C ALA A 189 0.82 3.42 -15.06
N GLN A 190 1.71 4.41 -15.10
CA GLN A 190 2.73 4.59 -16.13
C GLN A 190 3.98 3.68 -15.98
N MET A 191 4.07 2.92 -14.88
CA MET A 191 5.20 2.04 -14.57
C MET A 191 4.77 0.57 -14.52
N GLY A 192 3.95 0.12 -15.48
CA GLY A 192 3.45 -1.25 -15.57
C GLY A 192 2.17 -1.53 -14.76
N GLY A 193 1.78 -0.63 -13.85
CA GLY A 193 0.56 -0.82 -13.04
C GLY A 193 -0.71 -0.90 -13.87
N LEU A 194 -0.80 -0.14 -14.97
CA LEU A 194 -1.96 -0.17 -15.86
C LEU A 194 -2.11 -1.52 -16.59
N GLU A 195 -1.02 -2.10 -17.05
CA GLU A 195 -1.01 -3.40 -17.71
C GLU A 195 -1.38 -4.51 -16.72
N LEU A 196 -0.77 -4.50 -15.55
CA LEU A 196 -1.07 -5.44 -14.47
C LEU A 196 -2.54 -5.35 -14.05
N ALA A 197 -3.05 -4.14 -13.81
CA ALA A 197 -4.45 -3.93 -13.44
C ALA A 197 -5.41 -4.42 -14.54
N THR A 198 -5.08 -4.19 -15.82
CA THR A 198 -5.89 -4.66 -16.95
C THR A 198 -5.95 -6.19 -17.00
N GLY A 199 -4.82 -6.87 -16.82
CA GLY A 199 -4.75 -8.32 -16.80
C GLY A 199 -5.58 -8.93 -15.68
N VAL A 200 -5.41 -8.43 -14.46
CA VAL A 200 -6.17 -8.90 -13.27
C VAL A 200 -7.67 -8.61 -13.43
N LEU A 201 -8.03 -7.40 -13.85
CA LEU A 201 -9.42 -6.99 -14.01
C LEU A 201 -10.15 -7.86 -15.04
N ASN A 202 -9.51 -8.21 -16.18
CA ASN A 202 -10.11 -9.07 -17.19
C ASN A 202 -10.42 -10.47 -16.65
N LYS A 203 -9.59 -10.99 -15.75
CA LYS A 203 -9.88 -12.25 -15.05
C LYS A 203 -11.09 -12.13 -14.13
N ILE A 204 -11.16 -11.07 -13.34
CA ILE A 204 -12.26 -10.85 -12.39
C ILE A 204 -13.59 -10.61 -13.13
N LYS A 205 -13.56 -9.90 -14.25
CA LYS A 205 -14.76 -9.67 -15.10
C LYS A 205 -15.39 -10.97 -15.64
N SER A 206 -14.64 -12.04 -15.77
CA SER A 206 -15.17 -13.32 -16.25
C SER A 206 -16.10 -14.00 -15.23
N ASP A 207 -16.03 -13.63 -13.96
CA ASP A 207 -16.94 -14.05 -12.89
C ASP A 207 -17.82 -12.86 -12.48
N SER A 208 -19.06 -12.85 -12.96
CA SER A 208 -20.00 -11.74 -12.73
C SER A 208 -20.36 -11.55 -11.25
N ASN A 209 -20.38 -12.61 -10.46
CA ASN A 209 -20.65 -12.50 -9.03
C ASN A 209 -19.49 -11.84 -8.29
N LEU A 210 -18.26 -12.27 -8.57
CA LEU A 210 -17.07 -11.66 -8.03
C LEU A 210 -16.93 -10.21 -8.47
N TRP A 211 -17.11 -9.93 -9.78
CA TRP A 211 -17.03 -8.59 -10.34
C TRP A 211 -17.92 -7.58 -9.61
N ASN A 212 -19.21 -7.89 -9.43
CA ASN A 212 -20.17 -6.97 -8.83
C ASN A 212 -19.90 -6.64 -7.36
N ASN A 213 -19.15 -7.51 -6.66
CA ASN A 213 -18.81 -7.34 -5.25
C ASN A 213 -17.37 -6.81 -5.03
N THR A 214 -16.60 -6.60 -6.10
CA THR A 214 -15.20 -6.21 -6.04
C THR A 214 -15.02 -4.70 -5.90
N GLY A 215 -14.05 -4.31 -5.07
CA GLY A 215 -13.47 -2.97 -5.08
C GLY A 215 -12.05 -2.98 -5.65
N TRP A 216 -11.60 -1.80 -6.04
CA TRP A 216 -10.25 -1.57 -6.57
C TRP A 216 -9.60 -0.41 -5.82
N ALA A 217 -8.33 -0.56 -5.49
CA ALA A 217 -7.48 0.49 -4.96
C ALA A 217 -6.20 0.56 -5.78
N PHE A 218 -5.85 1.75 -6.23
CA PHE A 218 -4.71 1.97 -7.11
C PHE A 218 -3.75 2.97 -6.48
N ALA A 219 -2.45 2.68 -6.50
CA ALA A 219 -1.43 3.66 -6.21
C ALA A 219 -1.38 4.67 -7.37
N GLY A 220 -1.67 5.93 -7.07
CA GLY A 220 -1.76 7.00 -8.05
C GLY A 220 -0.46 7.77 -8.22
N THR A 221 -0.55 8.88 -8.94
CA THR A 221 0.57 9.78 -9.16
C THR A 221 0.82 10.68 -7.95
N LEU A 222 1.92 11.42 -7.96
CA LEU A 222 2.23 12.48 -6.99
C LEU A 222 1.29 13.69 -7.11
N SER A 223 0.47 13.79 -8.16
CA SER A 223 -0.44 14.90 -8.41
C SER A 223 -1.89 14.48 -8.28
N LYS A 224 -2.58 15.03 -7.28
CA LYS A 224 -4.02 14.84 -7.10
C LYS A 224 -4.85 15.16 -8.35
N LYS A 225 -4.44 16.21 -9.09
CA LYS A 225 -5.12 16.66 -10.31
C LYS A 225 -5.13 15.59 -11.40
N TYR A 226 -4.04 14.84 -11.53
CA TYR A 226 -3.85 13.88 -12.61
C TYR A 226 -4.24 12.45 -12.25
N SER A 227 -4.37 12.14 -10.95
CA SER A 227 -4.62 10.78 -10.50
C SER A 227 -5.92 10.17 -11.04
N VAL A 228 -6.93 10.99 -11.30
CA VAL A 228 -8.26 10.57 -11.79
C VAL A 228 -8.71 11.31 -13.06
N ASP A 229 -7.84 12.07 -13.70
CA ASP A 229 -8.13 12.77 -14.96
C ASP A 229 -8.07 11.77 -16.14
N PRO A 230 -9.18 11.52 -16.86
CA PRO A 230 -9.20 10.57 -17.98
C PRO A 230 -8.31 10.98 -19.16
N LYS A 231 -7.95 12.25 -19.24
CA LYS A 231 -7.10 12.80 -20.30
C LYS A 231 -5.60 12.69 -19.99
N ASN A 232 -5.25 12.23 -18.80
CA ASN A 232 -3.87 12.11 -18.36
C ASN A 232 -3.44 10.65 -18.18
N ASN A 233 -2.47 10.23 -18.97
CA ASN A 233 -1.96 8.85 -18.96
C ASN A 233 -1.10 8.53 -17.73
N ALA A 234 -0.77 9.51 -16.89
CA ALA A 234 -0.01 9.29 -15.66
C ALA A 234 -0.89 8.84 -14.47
N GLY A 235 -2.21 8.87 -14.62
CA GLY A 235 -3.18 8.48 -13.58
C GLY A 235 -4.07 7.31 -13.99
N TRP A 236 -5.08 7.08 -13.19
CA TRP A 236 -6.04 5.98 -13.35
C TRP A 236 -7.36 6.38 -13.99
N GLY A 237 -7.53 7.69 -14.34
CA GLY A 237 -8.80 8.20 -14.83
C GLY A 237 -9.30 7.51 -16.10
N SER A 238 -8.44 7.35 -17.11
CA SER A 238 -8.79 6.64 -18.35
C SER A 238 -9.10 5.15 -18.11
N PHE A 239 -8.38 4.50 -17.21
CA PHE A 239 -8.64 3.11 -16.84
C PHE A 239 -10.00 2.94 -16.16
N ILE A 240 -10.34 3.85 -15.24
CA ILE A 240 -11.62 3.88 -14.53
C ILE A 240 -12.77 4.06 -15.53
N GLU A 241 -12.66 5.05 -16.42
CA GLU A 241 -13.67 5.35 -17.44
C GLU A 241 -13.85 4.17 -18.43
N ASN A 242 -12.77 3.67 -19.01
CA ASN A 242 -12.80 2.59 -20.02
C ASN A 242 -13.30 1.26 -19.45
N ASN A 243 -13.24 1.05 -18.15
CA ASN A 243 -13.69 -0.18 -17.49
C ASN A 243 -15.04 -0.05 -16.79
N ASN A 244 -15.75 1.07 -16.98
CA ASN A 244 -17.04 1.35 -16.32
C ASN A 244 -16.94 1.20 -14.80
N LEU A 245 -15.88 1.80 -14.20
CA LEU A 245 -15.73 1.88 -12.77
C LEU A 245 -16.25 3.23 -12.27
N GLN A 246 -16.83 3.22 -11.08
CA GLN A 246 -17.19 4.42 -10.33
C GLN A 246 -16.09 4.76 -9.35
N LEU A 247 -15.59 5.99 -9.39
CA LEU A 247 -14.70 6.51 -8.36
C LEU A 247 -15.44 6.56 -7.01
N ILE A 248 -14.84 5.97 -5.98
CA ILE A 248 -15.33 6.05 -4.59
C ILE A 248 -14.66 7.22 -3.90
N GLN A 249 -13.33 7.23 -3.88
CA GLN A 249 -12.52 8.22 -3.18
C GLN A 249 -11.10 8.29 -3.71
N ASN A 250 -10.46 9.44 -3.47
CA ASN A 250 -9.03 9.64 -3.68
C ASN A 250 -8.42 10.10 -2.34
N ILE A 251 -7.45 9.34 -1.82
CA ILE A 251 -6.81 9.59 -0.52
C ILE A 251 -5.35 9.97 -0.77
N SER A 252 -4.96 11.13 -0.24
CA SER A 252 -3.55 11.58 -0.21
C SER A 252 -2.84 10.98 1.00
N LEU A 253 -1.69 10.36 0.78
CA LEU A 253 -0.82 9.83 1.82
C LEU A 253 0.65 10.16 1.51
N PRO A 254 1.56 10.14 2.48
CA PRO A 254 2.96 10.45 2.25
C PRO A 254 3.60 9.53 1.22
N THR A 255 4.45 10.09 0.36
CA THR A 255 5.33 9.32 -0.52
C THR A 255 6.55 8.84 0.28
N ALA A 256 6.81 7.53 0.29
CA ALA A 256 7.82 6.94 1.16
C ALA A 256 9.27 7.25 0.73
N TRP A 257 9.51 7.42 -0.57
CA TRP A 257 10.85 7.59 -1.17
C TRP A 257 11.19 9.03 -1.56
N SER A 258 10.40 9.99 -1.11
CA SER A 258 10.60 11.39 -1.46
C SER A 258 11.15 12.19 -0.28
N PHE A 259 12.16 13.01 -0.54
CA PHE A 259 12.69 14.01 0.39
C PHE A 259 11.92 15.33 0.35
N HIS A 260 10.99 15.50 -0.61
CA HIS A 260 10.15 16.67 -0.65
C HIS A 260 9.01 16.57 0.35
N GLU A 261 8.87 17.56 1.19
CA GLU A 261 7.78 17.67 2.17
C GLU A 261 6.39 17.67 1.54
N SER A 262 6.30 18.20 0.31
CA SER A 262 5.04 18.31 -0.45
C SER A 262 4.64 17.05 -1.21
N ASP A 263 5.52 16.04 -1.28
CA ASP A 263 5.25 14.85 -2.08
C ASP A 263 4.28 13.90 -1.39
N GLU A 264 3.16 13.72 -2.04
CA GLU A 264 2.06 12.87 -1.60
C GLU A 264 1.65 11.91 -2.71
N THR A 265 1.51 10.64 -2.37
CA THR A 265 0.95 9.64 -3.28
C THR A 265 -0.58 9.65 -3.16
N GLN A 266 -1.25 9.69 -4.29
CA GLN A 266 -2.70 9.60 -4.36
C GLN A 266 -3.11 8.13 -4.47
N TYR A 267 -4.01 7.68 -3.60
CA TYR A 267 -4.57 6.34 -3.66
C TYR A 267 -6.03 6.43 -4.09
N VAL A 268 -6.33 5.86 -5.25
CA VAL A 268 -7.61 5.96 -5.93
C VAL A 268 -8.44 4.71 -5.66
N PHE A 269 -9.63 4.88 -5.08
CA PHE A 269 -10.56 3.79 -4.83
C PHE A 269 -11.72 3.83 -5.82
N ALA A 270 -12.01 2.71 -6.44
CA ALA A 270 -13.10 2.56 -7.41
C ALA A 270 -13.83 1.23 -7.23
N LYS A 271 -15.00 1.10 -7.82
CA LYS A 271 -15.80 -0.14 -7.88
C LYS A 271 -16.52 -0.23 -9.21
N PRO A 272 -17.00 -1.40 -9.64
CA PRO A 272 -17.91 -1.52 -10.76
C PRO A 272 -19.15 -0.63 -10.59
N LEU A 273 -19.67 -0.10 -11.73
CA LEU A 273 -20.91 0.65 -11.79
C LEU A 273 -22.13 -0.24 -11.55
#